data_2f7106f3f74ad9a31c70665a4275c766
#
_entry.id   2f7106f3f74ad9a31c70665a4275c766
#
_cell.length_a   1.000
_cell.length_b   1.000
_cell.length_c   1.000
_cell.angle_alpha   90.00
_cell.angle_beta   90.00
_cell.angle_gamma   90.00
#
_symmetry.space_group_name_H-M   'P 1'
#
loop_
_entity.id
_entity.type
_entity.pdbx_description
1 polymer ?
#
loop_
_entity_poly.entity_id
_entity_poly.type
_entity_poly.pdbx_seq_one_letter_code
_entity_poly.pdbx_strand_id
1 'polypeptide(L)'
;MSSPTLTAHSTSLICADTDLRGPITVGPNVIIHPRATIYAAAGPIVLGERCIVEEGCIIVNRKKDTMRIGENNHFMVGCRTVSLITDRNGRAGIESPFIGDNNTFQPRSTASAGVIVTDNCIISAGTILLPSPAHTDERPETLPPYTVIYGAESSRRTWDGSGQVAEMALRRKHAEFLREIIPKYVLNDILLVDCNVNGYRFNRLRPTT
;
A
#
# COMPACT_ATOMS: atom_id res chain seq x y z
N MET A 1 -7.68 -4.70 25.38
CA MET A 1 -7.74 -4.62 23.90
C MET A 1 -7.57 -3.16 23.56
N SER A 2 -6.41 -2.76 23.04
CA SER A 2 -6.20 -1.39 22.60
C SER A 2 -7.07 -1.13 21.35
N SER A 3 -7.81 -0.02 21.37
CA SER A 3 -8.63 0.42 20.23
C SER A 3 -7.78 0.52 18.99
N PRO A 4 -8.30 0.18 17.81
CA PRO A 4 -7.58 0.39 16.56
C PRO A 4 -7.28 1.89 16.41
N THR A 5 -6.00 2.26 16.45
CA THR A 5 -5.59 3.65 16.31
C THR A 5 -5.21 3.91 14.85
N LEU A 6 -6.20 4.24 14.03
CA LEU A 6 -5.96 4.82 12.72
C LEU A 6 -5.60 6.30 12.92
N THR A 7 -4.42 6.70 12.48
CA THR A 7 -3.98 8.09 12.40
C THR A 7 -3.82 8.44 10.92
N ALA A 8 -4.54 9.42 10.42
CA ALA A 8 -4.43 9.84 9.03
C ALA A 8 -4.28 11.36 8.91
N HIS A 9 -3.49 11.79 7.94
CA HIS A 9 -3.34 13.20 7.64
C HIS A 9 -4.63 13.77 7.02
N SER A 10 -4.97 15.02 7.33
CA SER A 10 -6.21 15.67 6.85
C SER A 10 -6.34 15.78 5.33
N THR A 11 -5.22 15.70 4.58
CA THR A 11 -5.23 15.70 3.11
C THR A 11 -5.35 14.31 2.50
N SER A 12 -5.39 13.24 3.29
CA SER A 12 -5.57 11.89 2.76
C SER A 12 -7.03 11.61 2.42
N LEU A 13 -7.25 10.81 1.40
CA LEU A 13 -8.57 10.37 0.97
C LEU A 13 -8.72 8.87 1.26
N ILE A 14 -9.61 8.52 2.19
CA ILE A 14 -9.85 7.13 2.58
C ILE A 14 -11.32 6.81 2.34
N CYS A 15 -11.61 5.83 1.52
CA CYS A 15 -12.98 5.37 1.29
C CYS A 15 -13.52 4.61 2.50
N ALA A 16 -14.80 4.77 2.81
CA ALA A 16 -15.41 4.15 4.00
C ALA A 16 -15.50 2.62 3.89
N ASP A 17 -15.58 2.10 2.67
CA ASP A 17 -15.60 0.67 2.37
C ASP A 17 -14.19 0.04 2.38
N THR A 18 -13.32 0.52 3.26
CA THR A 18 -11.97 -0.04 3.47
C THR A 18 -11.92 -0.84 4.76
N ASP A 19 -11.12 -1.91 4.78
CA ASP A 19 -10.90 -2.71 5.99
C ASP A 19 -9.52 -2.35 6.59
N LEU A 20 -9.52 -1.39 7.52
CA LEU A 20 -8.32 -0.90 8.20
C LEU A 20 -8.29 -1.41 9.63
N ARG A 21 -7.30 -2.24 10.00
CA ARG A 21 -7.22 -2.87 11.32
C ARG A 21 -5.85 -2.71 11.98
N GLY A 22 -5.86 -2.36 13.26
CA GLY A 22 -4.67 -2.19 14.09
C GLY A 22 -4.04 -0.81 13.98
N PRO A 23 -2.82 -0.61 14.49
CA PRO A 23 -2.14 0.67 14.51
C PRO A 23 -1.64 1.02 13.09
N ILE A 24 -2.33 1.95 12.42
CA ILE A 24 -2.02 2.39 11.06
C ILE A 24 -1.85 3.90 11.07
N THR A 25 -0.75 4.37 10.48
CA THR A 25 -0.50 5.79 10.22
C THR A 25 -0.51 6.04 8.70
N VAL A 26 -1.32 6.98 8.27
CA VAL A 26 -1.47 7.36 6.86
C VAL A 26 -0.95 8.78 6.65
N GLY A 27 0.06 8.93 5.82
CA GLY A 27 0.72 10.19 5.48
C GLY A 27 -0.12 11.13 4.62
N PRO A 28 0.39 12.35 4.35
CA PRO A 28 -0.29 13.34 3.53
C PRO A 28 -0.60 12.82 2.12
N ASN A 29 -1.71 13.27 1.56
CA ASN A 29 -2.06 13.02 0.17
C ASN A 29 -2.16 11.55 -0.24
N VAL A 30 -2.25 10.63 0.71
CA VAL A 30 -2.51 9.22 0.43
C VAL A 30 -3.96 9.04 -0.05
N ILE A 31 -4.16 8.12 -0.99
CA ILE A 31 -5.49 7.73 -1.49
C ILE A 31 -5.67 6.24 -1.24
N ILE A 32 -6.72 5.86 -0.51
CA ILE A 32 -7.09 4.46 -0.26
C ILE A 32 -8.46 4.20 -0.85
N HIS A 33 -8.50 3.36 -1.87
CA HIS A 33 -9.70 3.01 -2.62
C HIS A 33 -10.65 2.08 -1.84
N PRO A 34 -11.93 1.96 -2.30
CA PRO A 34 -12.86 1.01 -1.73
C PRO A 34 -12.31 -0.41 -1.72
N ARG A 35 -12.73 -1.22 -0.74
CA ARG A 35 -12.36 -2.64 -0.60
C ARG A 35 -10.86 -2.90 -0.46
N ALA A 36 -10.02 -1.86 -0.28
CA ALA A 36 -8.65 -2.05 0.14
C ALA A 36 -8.61 -2.53 1.60
N THR A 37 -7.67 -3.43 1.90
CA THR A 37 -7.46 -3.97 3.24
C THR A 37 -6.05 -3.63 3.71
N ILE A 38 -5.92 -2.97 4.86
CA ILE A 38 -4.63 -2.74 5.52
C ILE A 38 -4.73 -3.29 6.94
N TYR A 39 -3.90 -4.29 7.23
CA TYR A 39 -3.98 -5.02 8.49
C TYR A 39 -2.65 -5.03 9.23
N ALA A 40 -2.54 -4.21 10.25
CA ALA A 40 -1.44 -4.20 11.22
C ALA A 40 -1.68 -5.31 12.27
N ALA A 41 -1.39 -6.58 11.87
CA ALA A 41 -1.76 -7.76 12.63
C ALA A 41 -0.88 -7.97 13.88
N ALA A 42 0.41 -7.68 13.79
CA ALA A 42 1.35 -7.86 14.89
C ALA A 42 2.15 -6.60 15.23
N GLY A 43 2.40 -5.73 14.26
CA GLY A 43 3.11 -4.47 14.44
C GLY A 43 2.50 -3.34 13.61
N PRO A 44 2.86 -2.09 13.88
CA PRO A 44 2.33 -0.93 13.18
C PRO A 44 2.62 -0.92 11.68
N ILE A 45 1.78 -0.22 10.91
CA ILE A 45 2.00 0.11 9.50
C ILE A 45 2.03 1.62 9.36
N VAL A 46 3.05 2.13 8.67
CA VAL A 46 3.21 3.56 8.35
C VAL A 46 3.28 3.71 6.83
N LEU A 47 2.33 4.43 6.25
CA LEU A 47 2.32 4.82 4.84
C LEU A 47 2.85 6.25 4.71
N GLY A 48 3.87 6.42 3.88
CA GLY A 48 4.40 7.73 3.49
C GLY A 48 3.44 8.53 2.61
N GLU A 49 3.83 9.73 2.22
CA GLU A 49 2.93 10.63 1.50
C GLU A 49 2.72 10.20 0.03
N ARG A 50 1.62 10.67 -0.55
CA ARG A 50 1.27 10.45 -1.97
C ARG A 50 1.20 8.99 -2.42
N CYS A 51 1.04 8.04 -1.50
CA CYS A 51 0.77 6.66 -1.87
C CYS A 51 -0.65 6.50 -2.39
N ILE A 52 -0.82 5.62 -3.38
CA ILE A 52 -2.13 5.21 -3.91
C ILE A 52 -2.29 3.72 -3.65
N VAL A 53 -3.33 3.37 -2.92
CA VAL A 53 -3.71 1.97 -2.65
C VAL A 53 -5.04 1.71 -3.35
N GLU A 54 -4.99 1.00 -4.49
CA GLU A 54 -6.17 0.76 -5.31
C GLU A 54 -7.05 -0.36 -4.76
N GLU A 55 -8.18 -0.53 -5.40
CA GLU A 55 -9.23 -1.46 -5.03
C GLU A 55 -8.74 -2.91 -4.86
N GLY A 56 -9.19 -3.55 -3.80
CA GLY A 56 -8.86 -4.95 -3.51
C GLY A 56 -7.40 -5.22 -3.18
N CYS A 57 -6.58 -4.18 -2.97
CA CYS A 57 -5.23 -4.32 -2.44
C CYS A 57 -5.27 -4.82 -1.00
N ILE A 58 -4.30 -5.67 -0.65
CA ILE A 58 -4.15 -6.18 0.71
C ILE A 58 -2.72 -5.92 1.17
N ILE A 59 -2.56 -5.13 2.24
CA ILE A 59 -1.28 -4.85 2.89
C ILE A 59 -1.36 -5.39 4.32
N VAL A 60 -0.39 -6.23 4.71
CA VAL A 60 -0.42 -6.88 6.03
C VAL A 60 0.94 -6.82 6.70
N ASN A 61 0.98 -6.42 7.96
CA ASN A 61 2.16 -6.55 8.80
C ASN A 61 1.95 -7.65 9.86
N ARG A 62 2.63 -8.78 9.70
CA ARG A 62 2.64 -9.90 10.66
C ARG A 62 3.87 -9.92 11.55
N LYS A 63 4.82 -9.00 11.36
CA LYS A 63 6.00 -8.83 12.21
C LYS A 63 5.71 -7.82 13.30
N LYS A 64 6.38 -7.97 14.45
CA LYS A 64 6.24 -7.02 15.57
C LYS A 64 6.81 -5.64 15.25
N ASP A 65 7.80 -5.61 14.37
CA ASP A 65 8.43 -4.38 13.92
C ASP A 65 7.48 -3.55 13.04
N THR A 66 7.70 -2.25 13.02
CA THR A 66 6.91 -1.34 12.17
C THR A 66 7.21 -1.60 10.71
N MET A 67 6.19 -1.94 9.93
CA MET A 67 6.26 -1.96 8.47
C MET A 67 6.23 -0.51 7.96
N ARG A 68 7.29 -0.11 7.28
CA ARG A 68 7.41 1.24 6.71
C ARG A 68 7.26 1.18 5.20
N ILE A 69 6.34 1.97 4.70
CA ILE A 69 6.11 2.20 3.28
C ILE A 69 6.45 3.66 3.02
N GLY A 70 7.41 3.90 2.14
CA GLY A 70 7.87 5.23 1.76
C GLY A 70 6.85 6.02 0.93
N GLU A 71 7.33 7.03 0.23
CA GLU A 71 6.49 7.97 -0.50
C GLU A 71 6.21 7.54 -1.94
N ASN A 72 5.15 8.10 -2.54
CA ASN A 72 4.81 7.92 -3.96
C ASN A 72 4.69 6.46 -4.42
N ASN A 73 4.36 5.53 -3.54
CA ASN A 73 4.15 4.14 -3.92
C ASN A 73 2.76 3.95 -4.51
N HIS A 74 2.67 3.15 -5.58
CA HIS A 74 1.42 2.84 -6.25
C HIS A 74 1.14 1.34 -6.17
N PHE A 75 0.15 0.97 -5.38
CA PHE A 75 -0.37 -0.38 -5.24
C PHE A 75 -1.61 -0.51 -6.13
N MET A 76 -1.44 -1.07 -7.32
CA MET A 76 -2.52 -1.17 -8.31
C MET A 76 -3.52 -2.28 -7.94
N VAL A 77 -4.62 -2.34 -8.63
CA VAL A 77 -5.77 -3.21 -8.34
C VAL A 77 -5.39 -4.64 -7.97
N GLY A 78 -5.89 -5.08 -6.82
CA GLY A 78 -5.77 -6.47 -6.38
C GLY A 78 -4.36 -6.92 -6.03
N CYS A 79 -3.41 -5.98 -5.80
CA CYS A 79 -2.08 -6.34 -5.29
C CYS A 79 -2.22 -7.11 -3.98
N ARG A 80 -1.55 -8.23 -3.88
CA ARG A 80 -1.62 -9.12 -2.73
C ARG A 80 -0.24 -9.63 -2.41
N THR A 81 -0.04 -10.15 -1.21
CA THR A 81 1.11 -11.00 -0.93
C THR A 81 0.66 -12.45 -0.92
N VAL A 82 1.48 -13.31 -1.46
CA VAL A 82 1.43 -14.73 -1.11
C VAL A 82 2.31 -14.89 0.12
N SER A 83 1.70 -14.96 1.30
CA SER A 83 2.34 -15.68 2.39
C SER A 83 2.15 -17.16 2.09
N LEU A 84 3.22 -17.94 2.13
CA LEU A 84 3.11 -19.41 2.18
C LEU A 84 2.42 -19.86 3.49
N ILE A 85 2.21 -18.94 4.42
CA ILE A 85 1.42 -19.09 5.64
C ILE A 85 0.15 -18.24 5.46
N THR A 86 -0.86 -18.83 4.84
CA THR A 86 -2.20 -18.24 4.80
C THR A 86 -2.71 -18.07 6.24
N ASP A 87 -3.41 -16.96 6.52
CA ASP A 87 -4.25 -16.91 7.72
C ASP A 87 -5.33 -18.01 7.61
N ARG A 88 -6.07 -18.25 8.71
CA ARG A 88 -7.16 -19.25 8.75
C ARG A 88 -8.21 -19.04 7.64
N ASN A 89 -8.17 -17.92 6.92
CA ASN A 89 -9.10 -17.53 5.86
C ASN A 89 -8.44 -17.50 4.47
N GLY A 90 -7.18 -17.96 4.32
CA GLY A 90 -6.48 -18.01 3.04
C GLY A 90 -6.13 -16.66 2.43
N ARG A 91 -6.11 -15.59 3.23
CA ARG A 91 -5.80 -14.24 2.74
C ARG A 91 -4.30 -13.98 2.80
N ALA A 92 -3.78 -13.54 1.69
CA ALA A 92 -2.40 -13.12 1.51
C ALA A 92 -2.36 -11.60 1.23
N GLY A 93 -1.38 -10.90 1.76
CA GLY A 93 -1.22 -9.43 1.60
C GLY A 93 0.22 -9.02 1.27
N ILE A 94 0.54 -7.75 1.04
CA ILE A 94 1.91 -7.26 0.91
C ILE A 94 2.54 -7.26 2.30
N GLU A 95 3.60 -8.04 2.49
CA GLU A 95 4.24 -8.29 3.77
C GLU A 95 5.72 -7.85 3.81
N SER A 96 6.22 -7.21 2.76
CA SER A 96 7.58 -6.67 2.77
C SER A 96 7.77 -5.79 4.01
N PRO A 97 8.80 -6.03 4.83
CA PRO A 97 8.99 -5.29 6.09
C PRO A 97 9.31 -3.81 5.86
N PHE A 98 9.87 -3.52 4.69
CA PHE A 98 10.18 -2.15 4.26
C PHE A 98 9.95 -2.03 2.77
N ILE A 99 9.28 -0.95 2.38
CA ILE A 99 9.09 -0.54 1.00
C ILE A 99 9.58 0.91 0.92
N GLY A 100 10.57 1.17 0.07
CA GLY A 100 11.11 2.49 -0.18
C GLY A 100 10.17 3.37 -1.00
N ASP A 101 10.73 4.30 -1.75
CA ASP A 101 9.97 5.32 -2.46
C ASP A 101 9.75 4.97 -3.93
N ASN A 102 8.71 5.56 -4.52
CA ASN A 102 8.41 5.54 -5.95
C ASN A 102 8.22 4.16 -6.56
N ASN A 103 7.78 3.16 -5.79
CA ASN A 103 7.60 1.81 -6.30
C ASN A 103 6.22 1.64 -6.95
N THR A 104 6.14 0.74 -7.93
CA THR A 104 4.91 0.34 -8.62
C THR A 104 4.66 -1.15 -8.42
N PHE A 105 3.58 -1.47 -7.75
CA PHE A 105 3.04 -2.82 -7.66
C PHE A 105 1.91 -2.95 -8.68
N GLN A 106 2.20 -3.58 -9.83
CA GLN A 106 1.22 -3.71 -10.91
C GLN A 106 0.10 -4.69 -10.52
N PRO A 107 -1.04 -4.71 -11.26
CA PRO A 107 -2.22 -5.47 -10.84
C PRO A 107 -1.93 -6.92 -10.48
N ARG A 108 -2.48 -7.36 -9.33
CA ARG A 108 -2.33 -8.71 -8.80
C ARG A 108 -0.88 -9.15 -8.53
N SER A 109 0.06 -8.22 -8.48
CA SER A 109 1.42 -8.51 -8.03
C SER A 109 1.44 -8.77 -6.52
N THR A 110 2.47 -9.49 -6.07
CA THR A 110 2.63 -9.85 -4.66
C THR A 110 4.06 -9.64 -4.19
N ALA A 111 4.26 -9.37 -2.91
CA ALA A 111 5.59 -9.27 -2.32
C ALA A 111 5.62 -9.93 -0.93
N SER A 112 6.55 -10.86 -0.73
CA SER A 112 6.66 -11.63 0.51
C SER A 112 7.43 -10.89 1.61
N ALA A 113 7.26 -11.34 2.85
CA ALA A 113 7.95 -10.83 4.03
C ALA A 113 9.49 -11.00 4.00
N GLY A 114 9.99 -11.90 3.16
CA GLY A 114 11.43 -12.17 3.00
C GLY A 114 12.15 -11.22 2.05
N VAL A 115 11.49 -10.16 1.54
CA VAL A 115 12.10 -9.20 0.61
C VAL A 115 11.88 -7.77 1.08
N ILE A 116 12.96 -7.00 1.10
CA ILE A 116 12.96 -5.55 1.27
C ILE A 116 12.93 -4.92 -0.14
N VAL A 117 11.88 -4.15 -0.41
CA VAL A 117 11.76 -3.41 -1.67
C VAL A 117 12.36 -2.02 -1.46
N THR A 118 13.41 -1.70 -2.19
CA THR A 118 14.03 -0.36 -2.14
C THR A 118 13.29 0.63 -3.03
N ASP A 119 13.97 1.60 -3.63
CA ASP A 119 13.34 2.67 -4.38
C ASP A 119 13.22 2.36 -5.86
N ASN A 120 12.20 2.93 -6.50
CA ASN A 120 12.00 2.88 -7.94
C ASN A 120 11.89 1.45 -8.51
N CYS A 121 11.38 0.52 -7.70
CA CYS A 121 11.18 -0.86 -8.13
C CYS A 121 9.80 -1.04 -8.78
N ILE A 122 9.73 -1.95 -9.75
CA ILE A 122 8.48 -2.32 -10.42
C ILE A 122 8.27 -3.82 -10.26
N ILE A 123 7.16 -4.19 -9.62
CA ILE A 123 6.71 -5.56 -9.53
C ILE A 123 5.60 -5.75 -10.57
N SER A 124 5.91 -6.47 -11.65
CA SER A 124 5.00 -6.60 -12.80
C SER A 124 3.72 -7.35 -12.46
N ALA A 125 2.71 -7.15 -13.30
CA ALA A 125 1.39 -7.71 -13.09
C ALA A 125 1.41 -9.25 -12.94
N GLY A 126 0.70 -9.73 -11.92
CA GLY A 126 0.60 -11.16 -11.62
C GLY A 126 1.89 -11.80 -11.11
N THR A 127 2.96 -11.05 -10.94
CA THR A 127 4.26 -11.57 -10.47
C THR A 127 4.25 -11.79 -8.96
N ILE A 128 4.85 -12.87 -8.51
CA ILE A 128 5.03 -13.21 -7.11
C ILE A 128 6.49 -12.96 -6.73
N LEU A 129 6.75 -11.89 -5.99
CA LEU A 129 8.09 -11.59 -5.50
C LEU A 129 8.41 -12.43 -4.27
N LEU A 130 9.22 -13.45 -4.47
CA LEU A 130 9.78 -14.30 -3.42
C LEU A 130 11.26 -13.98 -3.20
N PRO A 131 11.79 -14.20 -1.99
CA PRO A 131 13.23 -14.06 -1.77
C PRO A 131 13.99 -15.13 -2.54
N SER A 132 15.23 -14.79 -2.91
CA SER A 132 16.17 -15.80 -3.46
C SER A 132 16.43 -16.90 -2.44
N PRO A 133 16.77 -18.14 -2.85
CA PRO A 133 16.92 -19.29 -1.95
C PRO A 133 17.90 -19.12 -0.79
N ALA A 134 18.82 -18.16 -0.90
CA ALA A 134 19.80 -17.84 0.15
C ALA A 134 19.22 -16.94 1.27
N HIS A 135 17.99 -16.46 1.11
CA HIS A 135 17.36 -15.49 2.01
C HIS A 135 16.11 -16.10 2.66
N THR A 136 15.79 -15.62 3.84
CA THR A 136 14.65 -16.05 4.65
C THR A 136 13.92 -14.84 5.23
N ASP A 137 12.78 -15.05 5.88
CA ASP A 137 12.06 -13.99 6.60
C ASP A 137 12.88 -13.34 7.73
N GLU A 138 13.86 -14.08 8.30
CA GLU A 138 14.79 -13.57 9.31
C GLU A 138 15.97 -12.80 8.70
N ARG A 139 16.31 -13.12 7.44
CA ARG A 139 17.36 -12.46 6.65
C ARG A 139 16.78 -12.07 5.29
N PRO A 140 15.97 -11.02 5.25
CA PRO A 140 15.30 -10.63 4.01
C PRO A 140 16.30 -10.23 2.93
N GLU A 141 15.97 -10.58 1.70
CA GLU A 141 16.68 -10.08 0.53
C GLU A 141 16.39 -8.58 0.35
N THR A 142 17.43 -7.79 0.11
CA THR A 142 17.26 -6.38 -0.26
C THR A 142 17.39 -6.25 -1.78
N LEU A 143 16.33 -5.84 -2.45
CA LEU A 143 16.38 -5.56 -3.88
C LEU A 143 17.24 -4.32 -4.15
N PRO A 144 18.10 -4.34 -5.16
CA PRO A 144 18.72 -3.10 -5.65
C PRO A 144 17.65 -2.11 -6.12
N PRO A 145 17.88 -0.79 -5.99
CA PRO A 145 16.98 0.20 -6.57
C PRO A 145 16.88 0.02 -8.10
N TYR A 146 15.78 0.51 -8.68
CA TYR A 146 15.48 0.35 -10.10
C TYR A 146 15.35 -1.11 -10.56
N THR A 147 14.96 -2.01 -9.65
CA THR A 147 14.73 -3.41 -10.01
C THR A 147 13.32 -3.61 -10.58
N VAL A 148 13.25 -4.29 -11.72
CA VAL A 148 11.98 -4.76 -12.30
C VAL A 148 11.88 -6.26 -12.10
N ILE A 149 10.80 -6.70 -11.45
CA ILE A 149 10.45 -8.11 -11.27
C ILE A 149 9.40 -8.48 -12.32
N TYR A 150 9.61 -9.54 -13.08
CA TYR A 150 8.72 -9.92 -14.18
C TYR A 150 8.68 -11.43 -14.42
N GLY A 151 7.63 -11.87 -15.10
CA GLY A 151 7.44 -13.25 -15.49
C GLY A 151 7.05 -14.17 -14.33
N ALA A 152 6.70 -15.42 -14.68
CA ALA A 152 6.25 -16.43 -13.72
C ALA A 152 7.35 -16.85 -12.73
N GLU A 153 8.60 -16.82 -13.18
CA GLU A 153 9.78 -17.21 -12.38
C GLU A 153 10.34 -16.06 -11.53
N SER A 154 9.62 -14.94 -11.44
CA SER A 154 10.09 -13.74 -10.70
C SER A 154 11.48 -13.28 -11.11
N SER A 155 11.73 -13.29 -12.41
CA SER A 155 13.00 -12.83 -12.99
C SER A 155 13.25 -11.37 -12.66
N ARG A 156 14.52 -11.01 -12.50
CA ARG A 156 14.95 -9.68 -12.08
C ARG A 156 15.79 -9.02 -13.16
N ARG A 157 15.53 -7.76 -13.41
CA ARG A 157 16.40 -6.90 -14.23
C ARG A 157 16.48 -5.52 -13.60
N THR A 158 17.58 -4.83 -13.84
CA THR A 158 17.70 -3.39 -13.51
C THR A 158 17.28 -2.57 -14.72
N TRP A 159 16.55 -1.50 -14.53
CA TRP A 159 16.26 -0.51 -15.55
C TRP A 159 17.05 0.78 -15.28
N ASP A 160 17.29 1.58 -16.30
CA ASP A 160 18.16 2.74 -16.26
C ASP A 160 17.50 4.01 -15.68
N GLY A 161 16.22 3.92 -15.25
CA GLY A 161 15.44 5.06 -14.78
C GLY A 161 14.90 5.96 -15.89
N SER A 162 15.14 5.63 -17.15
CA SER A 162 14.58 6.39 -18.27
C SER A 162 13.05 6.39 -18.21
N GLY A 163 12.43 7.57 -18.32
CA GLY A 163 10.97 7.71 -18.19
C GLY A 163 10.43 7.87 -16.77
N GLN A 164 11.24 7.76 -15.71
CA GLN A 164 10.80 7.93 -14.32
C GLN A 164 10.07 9.26 -14.10
N VAL A 165 10.60 10.35 -14.62
CA VAL A 165 9.98 11.69 -14.50
C VAL A 165 8.59 11.72 -15.13
N ALA A 166 8.42 11.08 -16.30
CA ALA A 166 7.14 10.99 -16.98
C ALA A 166 6.15 10.11 -16.21
N GLU A 167 6.61 8.98 -15.66
CA GLU A 167 5.79 8.10 -14.82
C GLU A 167 5.32 8.82 -13.55
N MET A 168 6.20 9.53 -12.85
CA MET A 168 5.84 10.32 -11.68
C MET A 168 4.83 11.43 -12.01
N ALA A 169 5.00 12.12 -13.15
CA ALA A 169 4.05 13.13 -13.61
C ALA A 169 2.67 12.52 -13.92
N LEU A 170 2.65 11.35 -14.56
CA LEU A 170 1.40 10.62 -14.83
C LEU A 170 0.72 10.20 -13.54
N ARG A 171 1.46 9.66 -12.58
CA ARG A 171 0.96 9.23 -11.26
C ARG A 171 0.36 10.42 -10.49
N ARG A 172 1.01 11.59 -10.54
CA ARG A 172 0.46 12.80 -9.94
C ARG A 172 -0.87 13.21 -10.57
N LYS A 173 -0.95 13.22 -11.90
CA LYS A 173 -2.22 13.51 -12.60
C LYS A 173 -3.31 12.49 -12.28
N HIS A 174 -2.93 11.22 -12.16
CA HIS A 174 -3.85 10.16 -11.75
C HIS A 174 -4.37 10.42 -10.33
N ALA A 175 -3.51 10.78 -9.38
CA ALA A 175 -3.93 11.13 -8.03
C ALA A 175 -4.87 12.35 -7.99
N GLU A 176 -4.58 13.39 -8.80
CA GLU A 176 -5.46 14.57 -8.95
C GLU A 176 -6.84 14.16 -9.47
N PHE A 177 -6.89 13.34 -10.52
CA PHE A 177 -8.12 12.80 -11.08
C PHE A 177 -8.92 11.96 -10.06
N LEU A 178 -8.26 11.07 -9.32
CA LEU A 178 -8.90 10.26 -8.28
C LEU A 178 -9.52 11.12 -7.18
N ARG A 179 -8.83 12.19 -6.77
CA ARG A 179 -9.34 13.14 -5.76
C ARG A 179 -10.59 13.87 -6.23
N GLU A 180 -10.71 14.11 -7.52
CA GLU A 180 -11.89 14.73 -8.10
C GLU A 180 -13.07 13.74 -8.27
N ILE A 181 -12.74 12.50 -8.69
CA ILE A 181 -13.74 11.51 -9.08
C ILE A 181 -14.31 10.74 -7.88
N ILE A 182 -13.44 10.25 -6.98
CA ILE A 182 -13.88 9.42 -5.85
C ILE A 182 -15.00 10.12 -5.03
N PRO A 183 -14.86 11.40 -4.63
CA PRO A 183 -15.94 12.09 -3.90
C PRO A 183 -17.26 12.19 -4.66
N LYS A 184 -17.23 12.27 -5.99
CA LYS A 184 -18.43 12.41 -6.82
C LYS A 184 -19.22 11.11 -6.97
N TYR A 185 -18.53 9.97 -7.02
CA TYR A 185 -19.15 8.67 -7.33
C TYR A 185 -19.30 7.76 -6.12
N VAL A 186 -18.59 8.05 -5.04
CA VAL A 186 -18.66 7.29 -3.77
C VAL A 186 -19.40 8.12 -2.72
N LEU A 187 -20.52 8.73 -3.11
CA LEU A 187 -21.26 9.79 -2.41
C LEU A 187 -21.69 9.51 -0.97
N ASN A 188 -21.65 8.27 -0.49
CA ASN A 188 -22.06 7.92 0.87
C ASN A 188 -20.94 7.32 1.74
N ASP A 189 -19.73 7.13 1.21
CA ASP A 189 -18.74 6.28 1.83
C ASP A 189 -17.30 6.84 1.81
N ILE A 190 -17.14 8.15 2.04
CA ILE A 190 -15.82 8.75 2.24
C ILE A 190 -15.61 9.06 3.72
N LEU A 191 -14.55 8.52 4.30
CA LEU A 191 -14.03 8.93 5.60
C LEU A 191 -13.10 10.14 5.39
N LEU A 192 -13.63 11.35 5.58
CA LEU A 192 -12.79 12.51 5.79
C LEU A 192 -12.30 12.48 7.23
N VAL A 193 -11.00 12.40 7.42
CA VAL A 193 -10.40 12.46 8.76
C VAL A 193 -10.30 13.92 9.14
N ASP A 194 -11.25 14.40 9.93
CA ASP A 194 -11.12 15.68 10.61
C ASP A 194 -10.15 15.52 11.78
N CYS A 195 -8.94 16.07 11.62
CA CYS A 195 -7.96 16.16 12.70
C CYS A 195 -8.40 17.23 13.72
N ASN A 196 -9.30 16.89 14.62
CA ASN A 196 -9.52 17.71 15.80
C ASN A 196 -8.67 17.18 16.96
N VAL A 197 -7.97 18.07 17.65
CA VAL A 197 -6.85 17.84 18.58
C VAL A 197 -7.17 16.92 19.78
N ASN A 198 -8.41 16.46 19.96
CA ASN A 198 -8.84 15.69 21.13
C ASN A 198 -9.79 14.51 20.83
N GLY A 199 -9.68 13.87 19.69
CA GLY A 199 -10.45 12.66 19.42
C GLY A 199 -10.91 12.58 17.96
N TYR A 200 -10.53 11.49 17.33
CA TYR A 200 -10.91 11.22 15.95
C TYR A 200 -12.42 11.00 15.85
N ARG A 201 -13.14 11.93 15.23
CA ARG A 201 -14.52 11.71 14.79
C ARG A 201 -14.51 11.47 13.30
N PHE A 202 -14.91 10.28 12.90
CA PHE A 202 -15.22 9.97 11.51
C PHE A 202 -16.57 10.62 11.15
N ASN A 203 -16.54 11.69 10.36
CA ASN A 203 -17.75 12.31 9.87
C ASN A 203 -18.09 11.73 8.49
N ARG A 204 -19.22 11.01 8.42
CA ARG A 204 -19.86 10.68 7.16
C ARG A 204 -20.36 11.97 6.53
N LEU A 205 -19.94 12.27 5.29
CA LEU A 205 -20.55 13.36 4.54
C LEU A 205 -22.03 13.02 4.33
N ARG A 206 -22.93 13.84 4.87
CA ARG A 206 -24.34 13.77 4.48
C ARG A 206 -24.50 14.47 3.14
N PRO A 207 -25.27 13.90 2.19
CA PRO A 207 -25.58 14.62 0.96
C PRO A 207 -26.32 15.90 1.33
N THR A 208 -25.87 17.03 0.84
CA THR A 208 -26.64 18.25 0.81
C THR A 208 -27.77 18.07 -0.21
N THR A 209 -28.99 18.00 0.28
CA THR A 209 -30.24 18.04 -0.53
C THR A 209 -30.31 19.30 -1.36
#